data_886c325b7032739e89d61281c6805ea8
#
_entry.id   886c325b7032739e89d61281c6805ea8
#
_cell.length_a   1.000
_cell.length_b   1.000
_cell.length_c   1.000
_cell.angle_alpha   90.00
_cell.angle_beta   90.00
_cell.angle_gamma   90.00
#
_symmetry.space_group_name_H-M   'P 1'
#
loop_
_entity.id
_entity.type
_entity.pdbx_description
1 polymer ?
#
loop_
_entity_poly.entity_id
_entity_poly.type
_entity_poly.pdbx_seq_one_letter_code
_entity_poly.pdbx_strand_id
1 'polypeptide(L)'
;MNPNIEDNHKTVLLNVGSGRYPMAGFINLDNSLFLKIIRWYPVIRPLLSAAYRTEFELYRNAVSGNTYVVHNCLKPLPYASESVSHLLCSHFLEHVYRDEALRILQDFRRVLVPGG
;
A
#
# COMPACT_ATOMS: atom_id res chain seq x y z
N MET A 1 -6.24 21.85 27.60
CA MET A 1 -5.58 20.91 26.67
C MET A 1 -4.49 21.65 25.93
N ASN A 2 -3.30 21.10 25.89
CA ASN A 2 -2.18 21.72 25.16
C ASN A 2 -2.34 21.40 23.66
N PRO A 3 -2.62 22.39 22.79
CA PRO A 3 -2.80 22.15 21.37
C PRO A 3 -1.58 21.57 20.67
N ASN A 4 -0.39 21.74 21.25
CA ASN A 4 0.86 21.21 20.70
C ASN A 4 0.99 19.68 20.83
N ILE A 5 0.18 19.05 21.67
CA ILE A 5 0.18 17.58 21.85
C ILE A 5 -0.57 16.92 20.68
N GLU A 6 -1.61 17.57 20.16
CA GLU A 6 -2.38 17.05 19.02
C GLU A 6 -1.59 17.06 17.73
N ASP A 7 -0.73 18.07 17.53
CA ASP A 7 0.06 18.23 16.32
C ASP A 7 1.18 17.16 16.16
N ASN A 8 1.48 16.42 17.24
CA ASN A 8 2.50 15.38 17.22
C ASN A 8 1.96 14.01 16.77
N HIS A 9 0.65 13.86 16.65
CA HIS A 9 0.06 12.63 16.15
C HIS A 9 -0.04 12.67 14.64
N LYS A 10 0.94 12.06 13.97
CA LYS A 10 0.88 11.89 12.52
C LYS A 10 -0.35 11.09 12.16
N THR A 11 -1.17 11.64 11.29
CA THR A 11 -2.27 10.91 10.67
C THR A 11 -1.68 9.89 9.71
N VAL A 12 -1.90 8.62 9.97
CA VAL A 12 -1.47 7.53 9.10
C VAL A 12 -2.66 7.08 8.26
N LEU A 13 -2.51 7.21 6.96
CA LEU A 13 -3.52 6.80 5.98
C LEU A 13 -2.94 5.69 5.13
N LEU A 14 -3.58 4.53 5.10
CA LEU A 14 -3.11 3.38 4.34
C LEU A 14 -4.03 3.08 3.15
N ASN A 15 -3.42 2.79 2.00
CA ASN A 15 -4.08 2.22 0.84
C ASN A 15 -3.52 0.82 0.61
N VAL A 16 -4.25 -0.20 1.02
CA VAL A 16 -3.82 -1.60 1.02
C VAL A 16 -4.14 -2.25 -0.32
N GLY A 17 -3.14 -2.88 -0.93
CA GLY A 17 -3.31 -3.51 -2.23
C GLY A 17 -3.50 -2.48 -3.34
N SER A 18 -2.73 -1.39 -3.29
CA SER A 18 -2.91 -0.24 -4.18
C SER A 18 -2.66 -0.54 -5.65
N GLY A 19 -1.78 -1.50 -5.96
CA GLY A 19 -1.34 -1.72 -7.32
C GLY A 19 -0.79 -0.44 -7.93
N ARG A 20 -1.19 -0.15 -9.15
CA ARG A 20 -0.81 1.07 -9.88
C ARG A 20 -1.84 2.21 -9.74
N TYR A 21 -2.71 2.13 -8.73
CA TYR A 21 -3.74 3.13 -8.43
C TYR A 21 -3.48 3.76 -7.06
N PRO A 22 -2.45 4.60 -6.93
CA PRO A 22 -2.11 5.20 -5.65
C PRO A 22 -3.11 6.25 -5.23
N MET A 23 -3.22 6.44 -3.91
CA MET A 23 -3.95 7.54 -3.31
C MET A 23 -2.98 8.60 -2.82
N ALA A 24 -3.15 9.83 -3.25
CA ALA A 24 -2.33 10.94 -2.78
C ALA A 24 -2.53 11.15 -1.27
N GLY A 25 -1.44 11.36 -0.55
CA GLY A 25 -1.48 11.51 0.90
C GLY A 25 -1.55 10.21 1.69
N PHE A 26 -1.75 9.08 1.02
CA PHE A 26 -1.76 7.75 1.64
C PHE A 26 -0.41 7.07 1.49
N ILE A 27 -0.12 6.15 2.41
CA ILE A 27 0.95 5.17 2.21
C ILE A 27 0.35 4.02 1.41
N ASN A 28 0.86 3.80 0.20
CA ASN A 28 0.34 2.80 -0.71
C ASN A 28 1.13 1.51 -0.53
N LEU A 29 0.44 0.44 -0.13
CA LEU A 29 1.04 -0.88 0.10
C LEU A 29 0.74 -1.80 -1.07
N ASP A 30 1.76 -2.38 -1.66
CA ASP A 30 1.63 -3.32 -2.76
C ASP A 30 2.79 -4.31 -2.80
N ASN A 31 2.55 -5.49 -3.35
CA ASN A 31 3.55 -6.56 -3.44
C ASN A 31 3.86 -6.95 -4.89
N SER A 32 3.59 -6.08 -5.85
CA SER A 32 3.84 -6.35 -7.26
C SER A 32 5.33 -6.56 -7.54
N LEU A 33 5.64 -7.52 -8.39
CA LEU A 33 7.00 -7.71 -8.90
C LEU A 33 7.51 -6.46 -9.63
N PHE A 34 6.64 -5.80 -10.37
CA PHE A 34 6.98 -4.55 -11.06
C PHE A 34 7.45 -3.48 -10.08
N LEU A 35 6.74 -3.33 -8.96
CA LEU A 35 7.13 -2.38 -7.91
C LEU A 35 8.47 -2.75 -7.27
N LYS A 36 8.71 -4.05 -7.02
CA LYS A 36 9.94 -4.54 -6.39
C LYS A 36 11.19 -4.25 -7.22
N ILE A 37 11.08 -4.33 -8.54
CA ILE A 37 12.23 -4.23 -9.45
C ILE A 37 12.22 -2.96 -10.30
N ILE A 38 11.33 -2.02 -10.00
CA ILE A 38 11.15 -0.82 -10.83
C ILE A 38 12.44 0.02 -10.97
N ARG A 39 13.28 0.02 -9.94
CA ARG A 39 14.56 0.72 -9.99
C ARG A 39 15.53 0.16 -11.05
N TRP A 40 15.33 -1.10 -11.43
CA TRP A 40 16.15 -1.78 -12.43
C TRP A 40 15.60 -1.64 -13.85
N TYR A 41 14.42 -1.02 -13.99
CA TYR A 41 13.75 -0.89 -15.26
C TYR A 41 14.62 -0.27 -16.36
N PRO A 42 15.38 0.81 -16.13
CA PRO A 42 16.25 1.37 -17.18
C PRO A 42 17.27 0.38 -17.72
N VAL A 43 17.72 -0.54 -16.87
CA VAL A 43 18.73 -1.57 -17.25
C VAL A 43 18.08 -2.73 -18.00
N ILE A 44 16.92 -3.21 -17.55
CA ILE A 44 16.27 -4.40 -18.10
C ILE A 44 15.31 -4.08 -19.27
N ARG A 45 14.97 -2.81 -19.47
CA ARG A 45 14.01 -2.36 -20.48
C ARG A 45 14.26 -2.94 -21.88
N PRO A 46 15.51 -2.97 -22.41
CA PRO A 46 15.75 -3.50 -23.74
C PRO A 46 15.42 -4.99 -23.90
N LEU A 47 15.37 -5.73 -22.79
CA LEU A 47 15.10 -7.17 -22.77
C LEU A 47 13.61 -7.49 -22.60
N LEU A 48 12.76 -6.48 -22.38
CA LEU A 48 11.35 -6.67 -22.07
C LEU A 48 10.47 -6.58 -23.30
N SER A 49 9.36 -7.36 -23.29
CA SER A 49 8.30 -7.20 -24.28
C SER A 49 7.59 -5.86 -24.12
N ALA A 50 6.86 -5.44 -25.17
CA ALA A 50 6.09 -4.20 -25.13
C ALA A 50 5.06 -4.19 -24.00
N ALA A 51 4.42 -5.34 -23.71
CA ALA A 51 3.45 -5.46 -22.62
C ALA A 51 4.09 -5.20 -21.26
N TYR A 52 5.26 -5.78 -20.98
CA TYR A 52 5.98 -5.56 -19.73
C TYR A 52 6.50 -4.13 -19.61
N ARG A 53 6.97 -3.54 -20.69
CA ARG A 53 7.38 -2.12 -20.70
C ARG A 53 6.20 -1.22 -20.32
N THR A 54 5.02 -1.47 -20.86
CA THR A 54 3.81 -0.72 -20.53
C THR A 54 3.49 -0.81 -19.05
N GLU A 55 3.53 -2.01 -18.47
CA GLU A 55 3.29 -2.20 -17.03
C GLU A 55 4.31 -1.45 -16.18
N PHE A 56 5.60 -1.53 -16.51
CA PHE A 56 6.64 -0.79 -15.78
C PHE A 56 6.44 0.72 -15.86
N GLU A 57 6.08 1.24 -17.04
CA GLU A 57 5.80 2.68 -17.19
C GLU A 57 4.60 3.12 -16.34
N LEU A 58 3.56 2.30 -16.27
CA LEU A 58 2.40 2.58 -15.42
C LEU A 58 2.77 2.61 -13.93
N TYR A 59 3.57 1.65 -13.46
CA TYR A 59 4.07 1.65 -12.09
C TYR A 59 5.01 2.81 -11.82
N ARG A 60 5.88 3.13 -12.75
CA ARG A 60 6.78 4.26 -12.64
C ARG A 60 6.03 5.57 -12.48
N ASN A 61 4.97 5.77 -13.27
CA ASN A 61 4.11 6.94 -13.15
C ASN A 61 3.34 6.96 -11.82
N ALA A 62 2.85 5.79 -11.39
CA ALA A 62 2.14 5.66 -10.13
C ALA A 62 3.03 5.97 -8.91
N VAL A 63 4.28 5.52 -8.93
CA VAL A 63 5.24 5.76 -7.83
C VAL A 63 5.66 7.23 -7.76
N SER A 64 5.69 7.92 -8.91
CA SER A 64 6.11 9.32 -8.97
C SER A 64 5.17 10.21 -8.17
N GLY A 65 5.71 10.90 -7.16
CA GLY A 65 4.95 11.81 -6.31
C GLY A 65 4.07 11.12 -5.25
N ASN A 66 4.14 9.81 -5.13
CA ASN A 66 3.37 9.04 -4.14
C ASN A 66 4.29 8.23 -3.23
N THR A 67 3.80 7.91 -2.04
CA THR A 67 4.52 7.05 -1.10
C THR A 67 4.09 5.61 -1.30
N TYR A 68 5.06 4.75 -1.58
CA TYR A 68 4.85 3.31 -1.73
C TYR A 68 5.70 2.52 -0.74
N VAL A 69 5.11 1.47 -0.19
CA VAL A 69 5.80 0.50 0.65
C VAL A 69 5.54 -0.89 0.07
N VAL A 70 6.61 -1.62 -0.21
CA VAL A 70 6.50 -3.01 -0.66
C VAL A 70 6.14 -3.88 0.55
N HIS A 71 4.96 -4.48 0.52
CA HIS A 71 4.48 -5.33 1.59
C HIS A 71 3.52 -6.39 1.05
N ASN A 72 3.68 -7.62 1.50
CA ASN A 72 2.72 -8.69 1.23
C ASN A 72 1.51 -8.51 2.16
N CYS A 73 0.41 -8.02 1.61
CA CYS A 73 -0.80 -7.70 2.38
C CYS A 73 -1.57 -8.94 2.88
N LEU A 74 -1.12 -10.16 2.54
CA LEU A 74 -1.58 -11.40 3.18
C LEU A 74 -0.98 -11.56 4.59
N LYS A 75 0.10 -10.85 4.88
CA LYS A 75 0.76 -10.85 6.19
C LYS A 75 0.28 -9.68 7.04
N PRO A 76 0.45 -9.76 8.37
CA PRO A 76 0.11 -8.64 9.24
C PRO A 76 0.74 -7.34 8.77
N LEU A 77 -0.02 -6.26 8.88
CA LEU A 77 0.47 -4.93 8.51
C LEU A 77 1.61 -4.50 9.44
N PRO A 78 2.67 -3.86 8.89
CA PRO A 78 3.84 -3.47 9.65
C PRO A 78 3.60 -2.18 10.46
N TYR A 79 2.47 -2.12 11.15
CA TYR A 79 2.06 -0.96 11.94
C TYR A 79 1.61 -1.43 13.31
N ALA A 80 1.86 -0.60 14.31
CA ALA A 80 1.41 -0.87 15.67
C ALA A 80 -0.11 -0.88 15.76
N SER A 81 -0.65 -1.55 16.76
CA SER A 81 -2.08 -1.52 17.05
C SER A 81 -2.53 -0.09 17.31
N GLU A 82 -3.71 0.28 16.82
CA GLU A 82 -4.32 1.60 17.01
C GLU A 82 -3.43 2.76 16.52
N SER A 83 -2.69 2.57 15.42
CA SER A 83 -1.79 3.58 14.87
C SER A 83 -2.25 4.19 13.54
N VAL A 84 -3.26 3.59 12.90
CA VAL A 84 -3.73 3.99 11.57
C VAL A 84 -5.07 4.72 11.68
N SER A 85 -5.15 5.90 11.11
CA SER A 85 -6.35 6.74 11.16
C SER A 85 -7.42 6.28 10.17
N HIS A 86 -7.02 6.00 8.94
CA HIS A 86 -7.92 5.53 7.88
C HIS A 86 -7.23 4.47 7.04
N LEU A 87 -8.02 3.51 6.58
CA LEU A 87 -7.54 2.42 5.74
C LEU A 87 -8.49 2.25 4.56
N LEU A 88 -7.94 2.31 3.35
CA LEU A 88 -8.63 2.03 2.12
C LEU A 88 -8.14 0.69 1.58
N CYS A 89 -9.06 -0.16 1.18
CA CYS A 89 -8.74 -1.43 0.52
C CYS A 89 -9.72 -1.64 -0.62
N SER A 90 -9.25 -1.42 -1.85
CA SER A 90 -10.03 -1.60 -3.07
C SER A 90 -9.48 -2.76 -3.88
N HIS A 91 -10.34 -3.64 -4.38
CA HIS A 91 -9.95 -4.70 -5.32
C HIS A 91 -8.85 -5.64 -4.83
N PHE A 92 -8.76 -5.85 -3.52
CA PHE A 92 -7.76 -6.76 -2.92
C PHE A 92 -8.40 -8.00 -2.29
N LEU A 93 -9.42 -7.81 -1.43
CA LEU A 93 -10.03 -8.91 -0.66
C LEU A 93 -10.72 -9.95 -1.54
N GLU A 94 -11.18 -9.58 -2.71
CA GLU A 94 -11.81 -10.49 -3.68
C GLU A 94 -10.84 -11.51 -4.29
N HIS A 95 -9.53 -11.27 -4.17
CA HIS A 95 -8.47 -12.13 -4.69
C HIS A 95 -7.88 -13.09 -3.66
N VAL A 96 -8.42 -13.11 -2.43
CA VAL A 96 -7.92 -13.95 -1.35
C VAL A 96 -8.99 -14.95 -0.91
N TYR A 97 -8.54 -16.06 -0.28
CA TYR A 97 -9.45 -17.03 0.30
C TYR A 97 -10.18 -16.43 1.49
N ARG A 98 -11.38 -16.99 1.78
CA ARG A 98 -12.23 -16.49 2.87
C ARG A 98 -11.51 -16.43 4.21
N ASP A 99 -10.76 -17.46 4.57
CA ASP A 99 -10.04 -17.52 5.85
C ASP A 99 -8.95 -16.45 5.91
N GLU A 100 -8.27 -16.23 4.80
CA GLU A 100 -7.28 -15.15 4.68
C GLU A 100 -7.94 -13.78 4.79
N ALA A 101 -9.08 -13.57 4.13
CA ALA A 101 -9.83 -12.33 4.19
C ALA A 101 -10.24 -11.98 5.63
N LEU A 102 -10.70 -12.97 6.40
CA LEU A 102 -11.07 -12.76 7.79
C LEU A 102 -9.87 -12.34 8.65
N ARG A 103 -8.72 -12.98 8.46
CA ARG A 103 -7.48 -12.62 9.16
C ARG A 103 -7.02 -11.21 8.79
N ILE A 104 -7.11 -10.87 7.52
CA ILE A 104 -6.76 -9.54 7.01
C ILE A 104 -7.67 -8.47 7.62
N LEU A 105 -8.97 -8.70 7.66
CA LEU A 105 -9.93 -7.77 8.26
C LEU A 105 -9.71 -7.60 9.76
N GLN A 106 -9.37 -8.67 10.47
CA GLN A 106 -9.01 -8.61 11.88
C GLN A 106 -7.75 -7.76 12.08
N ASP A 107 -6.76 -7.88 11.20
CA ASP A 107 -5.55 -7.09 11.27
C ASP A 107 -5.81 -5.62 10.94
N PHE A 108 -6.68 -5.32 10.00
CA PHE A 108 -7.14 -3.95 9.73
C PHE A 108 -7.75 -3.32 10.98
N ARG A 109 -8.61 -4.08 11.67
CA ARG A 109 -9.21 -3.62 12.93
C ARG A 109 -8.16 -3.38 14.00
N ARG A 110 -7.15 -4.22 14.08
CA ARG A 110 -6.05 -4.07 15.05
C ARG A 110 -5.30 -2.76 14.86
N VAL A 111 -4.94 -2.42 13.63
CA VAL A 111 -4.12 -1.22 13.35
C VAL A 111 -4.92 0.08 13.38
N LEU A 112 -6.22 0.03 13.14
CA LEU A 112 -7.07 1.22 13.14
C LEU A 112 -7.25 1.77 14.55
N VAL A 113 -7.17 3.10 14.68
CA VAL A 113 -7.56 3.78 15.90
C VAL A 113 -9.05 3.62 16.17
N PRO A 114 -9.52 3.71 17.41
CA PRO A 114 -10.97 3.70 17.70
C PRO A 114 -11.67 4.79 16.88
N GLY A 115 -12.69 4.40 16.15
CA GLY A 115 -13.43 5.30 15.26
C GLY A 115 -12.80 5.50 13.88
N GLY A 116 -11.69 4.85 13.65
CA GLY A 116 -11.02 4.88 12.34
C GLY A 116 -11.68 3.99 11.29
#